data_11d74615629bc77244cffb158b60dde0
#
_entry.id   11d74615629bc77244cffb158b60dde0
#
_cell.length_a   1.000
_cell.length_b   1.000
_cell.length_c   1.000
_cell.angle_alpha   90.00
_cell.angle_beta   90.00
_cell.angle_gamma   90.00
#
_symmetry.space_group_name_H-M   'P 1'
#
loop_
_entity.id
_entity.type
_entity.pdbx_description
1 polymer ?
#
loop_
_entity_poly.entity_id
_entity_poly.type
_entity_poly.pdbx_seq_one_letter_code
_entity_poly.pdbx_strand_id
1 'polypeptide(L)'
;MSKKTLVSAITAALVVGVASTTFAANNPFSDVPVDSWAYDAVSTLAADGVIDGYPDGTYQGQNTMTRYEMAQIIARAMAKTDLEKADKALVDKLAAEFADELDNLGVRVADLEKKSDNIVWKGELRYRYVDASSDATDRISDHKKKYNDNDTSQVMFRLEPKAYIGDTGWTANLRVDYEMNALADANGKTVVARAYVKGPLGHNTTISAGKIPLLDTYGMLLDEHMSGAQIDITSGSNKNFTTSLLAGRYNPGHDNPEKIDGQIIDNITSDFYAAQFNYKSEKFDANAMYAVMTNIENTQSSDTKNPNDSFGLWGNAYTYDKDKMNIWSVSGLYRFDNNWGLLGQYAVNTESDNSDDKQAYMAELQYKNANIADPGSWGAYVAYRHFGKDVTIATTYKDVFNNQKGFAIGASYVPVENLLASVKYFDGKDIDSDTDADRFYLNLDFFY
;
A
#
# COMPACT_ATOMS: atom_id res chain seq x y z
N MET A 1 8.99 -12.40 -17.09
CA MET A 1 9.02 -11.28 -18.05
C MET A 1 7.84 -10.39 -17.74
N SER A 2 8.05 -9.09 -17.55
CA SER A 2 6.99 -8.12 -17.22
C SER A 2 5.99 -8.02 -18.39
N LYS A 3 4.68 -7.92 -18.09
CA LYS A 3 3.61 -7.69 -19.09
C LYS A 3 3.92 -6.50 -20.04
N LYS A 4 4.67 -5.51 -19.54
CA LYS A 4 5.07 -4.33 -20.31
C LYS A 4 6.19 -4.59 -21.31
N THR A 5 7.12 -5.51 -21.02
CA THR A 5 8.14 -5.95 -22.00
C THR A 5 7.50 -6.72 -23.14
N LEU A 6 6.41 -7.47 -22.86
CA LEU A 6 5.65 -8.19 -23.88
C LEU A 6 4.89 -7.22 -24.79
N VAL A 7 4.27 -6.18 -24.22
CA VAL A 7 3.54 -5.13 -24.97
C VAL A 7 4.52 -4.37 -25.90
N SER A 8 5.71 -4.03 -25.42
CA SER A 8 6.73 -3.35 -26.24
C SER A 8 7.26 -4.27 -27.38
N ALA A 9 7.42 -5.57 -27.12
CA ALA A 9 7.84 -6.53 -28.16
C ALA A 9 6.76 -6.77 -29.21
N ILE A 10 5.49 -6.77 -28.81
CA ILE A 10 4.34 -6.94 -29.71
C ILE A 10 4.10 -5.66 -30.54
N THR A 11 4.30 -4.47 -29.94
CA THR A 11 4.24 -3.20 -30.68
C THR A 11 5.32 -3.15 -31.77
N ALA A 12 6.51 -3.66 -31.49
CA ALA A 12 7.59 -3.77 -32.48
C ALA A 12 7.28 -4.82 -33.57
N ALA A 13 6.62 -5.92 -33.23
CA ALA A 13 6.23 -6.96 -34.19
C ALA A 13 5.07 -6.51 -35.11
N LEU A 14 4.14 -5.71 -34.59
CA LEU A 14 3.03 -5.11 -35.37
C LEU A 14 3.52 -4.07 -36.38
N VAL A 15 4.59 -3.33 -36.05
CA VAL A 15 5.16 -2.32 -36.96
C VAL A 15 5.96 -2.96 -38.10
N VAL A 16 6.48 -4.18 -37.94
CA VAL A 16 7.30 -4.86 -38.97
C VAL A 16 6.45 -5.79 -39.85
N GLY A 17 5.23 -6.14 -39.44
CA GLY A 17 4.35 -7.08 -40.17
C GLY A 17 3.39 -6.44 -41.20
N VAL A 18 3.28 -5.12 -41.25
CA VAL A 18 2.38 -4.41 -42.19
C VAL A 18 3.14 -3.83 -43.37
N ALA A 19 3.85 -4.68 -44.09
CA ALA A 19 4.26 -4.36 -45.44
C ALA A 19 3.34 -5.13 -46.42
N SER A 20 2.41 -4.37 -46.99
CA SER A 20 1.65 -4.68 -48.21
C SER A 20 0.56 -5.76 -48.18
N THR A 21 -0.67 -5.34 -47.86
CA THR A 21 -1.79 -5.58 -48.81
C THR A 21 -2.79 -4.43 -48.65
N THR A 22 -2.82 -3.53 -49.61
CA THR A 22 -3.86 -2.52 -49.77
C THR A 22 -5.19 -3.21 -50.12
N PHE A 23 -5.97 -3.53 -49.07
CA PHE A 23 -7.42 -3.64 -49.23
C PHE A 23 -7.99 -2.34 -48.71
N ALA A 24 -8.59 -1.56 -49.63
CA ALA A 24 -9.48 -0.47 -49.27
C ALA A 24 -10.73 -1.09 -48.62
N ALA A 25 -10.61 -1.51 -47.39
CA ALA A 25 -11.73 -1.95 -46.56
C ALA A 25 -12.50 -0.72 -46.13
N ASN A 26 -13.80 -0.67 -46.46
CA ASN A 26 -14.73 0.31 -45.90
C ASN A 26 -14.63 0.23 -44.35
N ASN A 27 -14.50 1.40 -43.71
CA ASN A 27 -14.46 1.51 -42.26
C ASN A 27 -15.73 0.90 -41.63
N PRO A 28 -15.66 -0.25 -40.92
CA PRO A 28 -16.83 -0.83 -40.28
C PRO A 28 -17.22 -0.10 -38.99
N PHE A 29 -16.44 0.92 -38.57
CA PHE A 29 -16.62 1.62 -37.30
C PHE A 29 -16.97 3.09 -37.53
N SER A 30 -18.06 3.56 -36.96
CA SER A 30 -18.52 4.96 -37.11
C SER A 30 -17.71 5.93 -36.26
N ASP A 31 -17.13 5.48 -35.16
CA ASP A 31 -16.44 6.25 -34.13
C ASP A 31 -15.04 5.77 -33.80
N VAL A 32 -14.55 4.76 -34.54
CA VAL A 32 -13.15 4.32 -34.50
C VAL A 32 -12.48 4.69 -35.82
N PRO A 33 -11.46 5.56 -35.85
CA PRO A 33 -10.76 5.94 -37.07
C PRO A 33 -10.06 4.73 -37.73
N VAL A 34 -10.07 4.69 -39.06
CA VAL A 34 -9.45 3.60 -39.87
C VAL A 34 -7.92 3.52 -39.67
N ASP A 35 -7.32 4.59 -39.26
CA ASP A 35 -5.89 4.69 -38.90
C ASP A 35 -5.60 4.34 -37.45
N SER A 36 -6.64 3.93 -36.69
CA SER A 36 -6.48 3.47 -35.32
C SER A 36 -5.92 2.05 -35.28
N TRP A 37 -4.96 1.82 -34.40
CA TRP A 37 -4.46 0.46 -34.12
C TRP A 37 -5.57 -0.53 -33.68
N ALA A 38 -6.66 -0.03 -33.06
CA ALA A 38 -7.78 -0.84 -32.62
C ALA A 38 -8.55 -1.44 -33.81
N TYR A 39 -8.65 -0.72 -34.93
CA TYR A 39 -9.25 -1.22 -36.15
C TYR A 39 -8.49 -2.42 -36.71
N ASP A 40 -7.16 -2.29 -36.83
CA ASP A 40 -6.30 -3.37 -37.31
C ASP A 40 -6.29 -4.58 -36.37
N ALA A 41 -6.30 -4.35 -35.07
CA ALA A 41 -6.33 -5.41 -34.06
C ALA A 41 -7.61 -6.26 -34.14
N VAL A 42 -8.79 -5.63 -34.27
CA VAL A 42 -10.06 -6.35 -34.39
C VAL A 42 -10.14 -7.09 -35.73
N SER A 43 -9.65 -6.50 -36.82
CA SER A 43 -9.60 -7.16 -38.14
C SER A 43 -8.71 -8.40 -38.08
N THR A 44 -7.58 -8.37 -37.36
CA THR A 44 -6.70 -9.53 -37.16
C THR A 44 -7.40 -10.62 -36.37
N LEU A 45 -8.01 -10.29 -35.22
CA LEU A 45 -8.73 -11.25 -34.39
C LEU A 45 -9.92 -11.90 -35.10
N ALA A 46 -10.57 -11.16 -36.00
CA ALA A 46 -11.64 -11.71 -36.84
C ALA A 46 -11.10 -12.68 -37.89
N ALA A 47 -9.96 -12.36 -38.51
CA ALA A 47 -9.30 -13.23 -39.48
C ALA A 47 -8.82 -14.54 -38.84
N ASP A 48 -8.39 -14.52 -37.57
CA ASP A 48 -7.93 -15.65 -36.79
C ASP A 48 -9.08 -16.46 -36.16
N GLY A 49 -10.34 -16.04 -36.37
CA GLY A 49 -11.53 -16.71 -35.84
C GLY A 49 -11.71 -16.57 -34.32
N VAL A 50 -11.02 -15.63 -33.73
CA VAL A 50 -11.11 -15.36 -32.29
C VAL A 50 -12.39 -14.62 -31.94
N ILE A 51 -12.85 -13.75 -32.83
CA ILE A 51 -14.14 -13.07 -32.75
C ILE A 51 -15.05 -13.55 -33.87
N ASP A 52 -16.25 -13.96 -33.47
CA ASP A 52 -17.29 -14.36 -34.41
C ASP A 52 -18.00 -13.11 -34.97
N GLY A 53 -18.39 -13.16 -36.24
CA GLY A 53 -19.23 -12.12 -36.84
C GLY A 53 -20.63 -12.06 -36.23
N TYR A 54 -21.55 -11.45 -36.96
CA TYR A 54 -22.96 -11.36 -36.56
C TYR A 54 -23.61 -12.75 -36.44
N PRO A 55 -24.74 -12.88 -35.71
CA PRO A 55 -25.44 -14.16 -35.51
C PRO A 55 -25.88 -14.87 -36.78
N ASP A 56 -25.90 -14.17 -37.91
CA ASP A 56 -26.20 -14.69 -39.24
C ASP A 56 -24.97 -15.35 -39.92
N GLY A 57 -23.83 -15.42 -39.22
CA GLY A 57 -22.59 -15.99 -39.74
C GLY A 57 -21.86 -15.11 -40.75
N THR A 58 -22.31 -13.87 -40.97
CA THR A 58 -21.64 -12.91 -41.85
C THR A 58 -20.90 -11.85 -41.03
N TYR A 59 -19.69 -11.51 -41.48
CA TYR A 59 -18.98 -10.32 -41.03
C TYR A 59 -19.40 -9.17 -41.93
N GLN A 60 -20.49 -8.46 -41.54
CA GLN A 60 -21.04 -7.36 -42.34
C GLN A 60 -20.11 -6.15 -42.30
N GLY A 61 -18.93 -6.27 -42.87
CA GLY A 61 -17.86 -5.26 -42.85
C GLY A 61 -18.20 -3.93 -43.54
N GLN A 62 -19.47 -3.74 -43.97
CA GLN A 62 -19.97 -2.47 -44.49
C GLN A 62 -20.84 -1.69 -43.53
N ASN A 63 -21.16 -2.26 -42.37
CA ASN A 63 -21.95 -1.56 -41.34
C ASN A 63 -21.04 -0.85 -40.38
N THR A 64 -21.35 0.40 -40.05
CA THR A 64 -20.68 1.16 -39.02
C THR A 64 -20.98 0.55 -37.65
N MET A 65 -19.95 0.33 -36.83
CA MET A 65 -20.05 -0.23 -35.49
C MET A 65 -19.77 0.87 -34.46
N THR A 66 -20.53 0.90 -33.39
CA THR A 66 -20.31 1.81 -32.28
C THR A 66 -19.21 1.27 -31.33
N ARG A 67 -18.60 2.12 -30.52
CA ARG A 67 -17.66 1.71 -29.49
C ARG A 67 -18.27 0.69 -28.54
N TYR A 68 -19.57 0.80 -28.24
CA TYR A 68 -20.30 -0.12 -27.36
C TYR A 68 -20.46 -1.53 -27.97
N GLU A 69 -20.74 -1.64 -29.26
CA GLU A 69 -20.78 -2.93 -29.97
C GLU A 69 -19.41 -3.56 -30.06
N MET A 70 -18.36 -2.75 -30.26
CA MET A 70 -16.97 -3.19 -30.19
C MET A 70 -16.64 -3.77 -28.82
N ALA A 71 -17.00 -3.08 -27.72
CA ALA A 71 -16.79 -3.58 -26.37
C ALA A 71 -17.50 -4.92 -26.14
N GLN A 72 -18.69 -5.15 -26.70
CA GLN A 72 -19.36 -6.46 -26.62
C GLN A 72 -18.59 -7.57 -27.32
N ILE A 73 -17.99 -7.29 -28.47
CA ILE A 73 -17.16 -8.25 -29.21
C ILE A 73 -15.89 -8.57 -28.39
N ILE A 74 -15.24 -7.54 -27.86
CA ILE A 74 -14.07 -7.71 -27.02
C ILE A 74 -14.41 -8.54 -25.78
N ALA A 75 -15.54 -8.26 -25.10
CA ALA A 75 -16.01 -9.04 -23.96
C ALA A 75 -16.18 -10.54 -24.28
N ARG A 76 -16.69 -10.87 -25.46
CA ARG A 76 -16.81 -12.27 -25.91
C ARG A 76 -15.46 -12.91 -26.22
N ALA A 77 -14.56 -12.18 -26.90
CA ALA A 77 -13.20 -12.65 -27.15
C ALA A 77 -12.45 -12.91 -25.82
N MET A 78 -12.62 -12.04 -24.87
CA MET A 78 -12.05 -12.17 -23.52
C MET A 78 -12.58 -13.41 -22.78
N ALA A 79 -13.78 -13.87 -23.05
CA ALA A 79 -14.37 -15.07 -22.43
C ALA A 79 -13.84 -16.40 -23.02
N LYS A 80 -13.12 -16.38 -24.15
CA LYS A 80 -12.51 -17.57 -24.74
C LYS A 80 -11.26 -18.00 -23.94
N THR A 81 -11.16 -19.28 -23.60
CA THR A 81 -10.09 -19.83 -22.76
C THR A 81 -8.90 -20.41 -23.55
N ASP A 82 -9.04 -20.55 -24.87
CA ASP A 82 -8.11 -21.23 -25.77
C ASP A 82 -7.39 -20.31 -26.77
N LEU A 83 -7.32 -19.01 -26.43
CA LEU A 83 -6.65 -18.02 -27.25
C LEU A 83 -5.15 -18.27 -27.36
N GLU A 84 -4.63 -18.16 -28.58
CA GLU A 84 -3.19 -18.11 -28.79
C GLU A 84 -2.57 -16.90 -28.09
N LYS A 85 -1.29 -16.98 -27.74
CA LYS A 85 -0.60 -15.96 -26.94
C LYS A 85 -0.58 -14.59 -27.61
N ALA A 86 -0.54 -14.54 -28.93
CA ALA A 86 -0.58 -13.31 -29.71
C ALA A 86 -1.98 -12.67 -29.67
N ASP A 87 -3.02 -13.49 -29.87
CA ASP A 87 -4.41 -13.04 -29.87
C ASP A 87 -4.84 -12.55 -28.51
N LYS A 88 -4.41 -13.26 -27.46
CA LYS A 88 -4.64 -12.81 -26.08
C LYS A 88 -4.06 -11.43 -25.82
N ALA A 89 -2.84 -11.15 -26.30
CA ALA A 89 -2.21 -9.85 -26.13
C ALA A 89 -2.96 -8.72 -26.87
N LEU A 90 -3.54 -9.03 -28.03
CA LEU A 90 -4.40 -8.09 -28.77
C LEU A 90 -5.72 -7.84 -28.05
N VAL A 91 -6.35 -8.88 -27.53
CA VAL A 91 -7.57 -8.79 -26.73
C VAL A 91 -7.34 -7.95 -25.46
N ASP A 92 -6.25 -8.19 -24.73
CA ASP A 92 -5.90 -7.44 -23.52
C ASP A 92 -5.67 -5.94 -23.83
N LYS A 93 -5.04 -5.63 -24.97
CA LYS A 93 -4.84 -4.25 -25.42
C LYS A 93 -6.14 -3.56 -25.81
N LEU A 94 -7.02 -4.27 -26.52
CA LEU A 94 -8.36 -3.78 -26.86
C LEU A 94 -9.22 -3.57 -25.60
N ALA A 95 -9.13 -4.47 -24.62
CA ALA A 95 -9.83 -4.34 -23.35
C ALA A 95 -9.39 -3.08 -22.58
N ALA A 96 -8.12 -2.71 -22.64
CA ALA A 96 -7.63 -1.47 -22.04
C ALA A 96 -8.14 -0.22 -22.76
N GLU A 97 -8.23 -0.24 -24.10
CA GLU A 97 -8.74 0.86 -24.91
C GLU A 97 -10.25 1.09 -24.73
N PHE A 98 -11.02 0.01 -24.52
CA PHE A 98 -12.48 0.04 -24.37
C PHE A 98 -12.91 -0.18 -22.91
N ALA A 99 -12.07 0.18 -21.94
CA ALA A 99 -12.28 -0.10 -20.52
C ALA A 99 -13.58 0.54 -19.99
N ASP A 100 -13.89 1.77 -20.39
CA ASP A 100 -15.09 2.50 -19.96
C ASP A 100 -16.38 1.85 -20.48
N GLU A 101 -16.38 1.40 -21.73
CA GLU A 101 -17.52 0.72 -22.35
C GLU A 101 -17.71 -0.68 -21.76
N LEU A 102 -16.61 -1.39 -21.48
CA LEU A 102 -16.63 -2.70 -20.82
C LEU A 102 -17.13 -2.61 -19.38
N ASP A 103 -16.75 -1.59 -18.63
CA ASP A 103 -17.24 -1.34 -17.27
C ASP A 103 -18.75 -1.07 -17.27
N ASN A 104 -19.24 -0.28 -18.25
CA ASN A 104 -20.65 -0.04 -18.46
C ASN A 104 -21.45 -1.31 -18.85
N LEU A 105 -20.80 -2.29 -19.48
CA LEU A 105 -21.36 -3.62 -19.77
C LEU A 105 -21.30 -4.57 -18.56
N GLY A 106 -20.72 -4.13 -17.42
CA GLY A 106 -20.49 -4.96 -16.25
C GLY A 106 -19.37 -6.00 -16.44
N VAL A 107 -18.61 -5.89 -17.52
CA VAL A 107 -17.47 -6.76 -17.80
C VAL A 107 -16.24 -6.17 -17.12
N ARG A 108 -15.89 -6.70 -15.99
CA ARG A 108 -14.68 -6.26 -15.26
C ARG A 108 -13.46 -6.90 -15.91
N VAL A 109 -12.57 -6.08 -16.44
CA VAL A 109 -11.24 -6.50 -16.95
C VAL A 109 -10.47 -7.26 -15.86
N ALA A 110 -10.66 -6.85 -14.59
CA ALA A 110 -10.14 -7.56 -13.42
C ALA A 110 -10.63 -9.02 -13.29
N ASP A 111 -11.81 -9.37 -13.84
CA ASP A 111 -12.33 -10.73 -13.77
C ASP A 111 -11.70 -11.67 -14.81
N LEU A 112 -11.09 -11.10 -15.84
CA LEU A 112 -10.38 -11.83 -16.90
C LEU A 112 -8.89 -12.02 -16.57
N GLU A 113 -8.28 -11.05 -15.94
CA GLU A 113 -6.97 -11.25 -15.31
C GLU A 113 -7.01 -12.39 -14.27
N LYS A 114 -8.15 -12.58 -13.59
CA LYS A 114 -8.38 -13.70 -12.66
C LYS A 114 -8.41 -15.07 -13.32
N LYS A 115 -8.88 -15.16 -14.57
CA LYS A 115 -9.00 -16.46 -15.29
C LYS A 115 -7.70 -16.94 -15.91
N SER A 116 -6.73 -16.04 -16.16
CA SER A 116 -5.46 -16.41 -16.77
C SER A 116 -4.42 -16.84 -15.73
N ASP A 117 -4.36 -16.17 -14.58
CA ASP A 117 -3.49 -16.52 -13.46
C ASP A 117 -4.25 -16.26 -12.15
N ASN A 118 -4.57 -17.31 -11.40
CA ASN A 118 -5.27 -17.18 -10.11
C ASN A 118 -4.48 -16.38 -9.06
N ILE A 119 -3.24 -16.01 -9.35
CA ILE A 119 -2.34 -15.33 -8.41
C ILE A 119 -1.73 -14.10 -9.08
N VAL A 120 -1.93 -12.93 -8.47
CA VAL A 120 -1.20 -11.71 -8.80
C VAL A 120 -0.02 -11.58 -7.86
N TRP A 121 1.17 -11.48 -8.42
CA TRP A 121 2.41 -11.27 -7.70
C TRP A 121 2.74 -9.79 -7.66
N LYS A 122 2.98 -9.27 -6.47
CA LYS A 122 3.52 -7.93 -6.24
C LYS A 122 4.63 -8.04 -5.24
N GLY A 123 5.49 -7.05 -5.23
CA GLY A 123 6.56 -7.02 -4.25
C GLY A 123 7.41 -5.77 -4.35
N GLU A 124 8.42 -5.76 -3.52
CA GLU A 124 9.28 -4.62 -3.33
C GLU A 124 10.69 -5.10 -2.94
N LEU A 125 11.71 -4.51 -3.56
CA LEU A 125 13.08 -4.54 -3.07
C LEU A 125 13.40 -3.15 -2.55
N ARG A 126 13.76 -3.03 -1.28
CA ARG A 126 14.07 -1.76 -0.63
C ARG A 126 15.52 -1.75 -0.16
N TYR A 127 16.20 -0.65 -0.44
CA TYR A 127 17.41 -0.26 0.26
C TYR A 127 17.11 0.97 1.11
N ARG A 128 17.48 0.93 2.38
CA ARG A 128 17.27 2.01 3.34
C ARG A 128 18.56 2.32 4.06
N TYR A 129 18.88 3.61 4.17
CA TYR A 129 19.93 4.13 5.04
C TYR A 129 19.30 5.11 6.03
N VAL A 130 19.64 4.97 7.28
CA VAL A 130 19.19 5.85 8.36
C VAL A 130 20.40 6.23 9.19
N ASP A 131 20.57 7.52 9.38
CA ASP A 131 21.51 8.11 10.33
C ASP A 131 20.68 8.88 11.35
N ALA A 132 20.78 8.52 12.62
CA ALA A 132 19.98 9.13 13.68
C ALA A 132 20.85 9.42 14.90
N SER A 133 20.76 10.64 15.42
CA SER A 133 21.37 11.04 16.66
C SER A 133 20.33 11.46 17.70
N SER A 134 20.61 11.22 18.96
CA SER A 134 19.86 11.76 20.07
C SER A 134 20.77 11.90 21.28
N ASP A 135 20.74 13.05 21.90
CA ASP A 135 21.44 13.32 23.16
C ASP A 135 20.66 12.81 24.41
N ALA A 136 19.54 12.09 24.20
CA ALA A 136 18.76 11.50 25.29
C ALA A 136 19.62 10.50 26.09
N THR A 137 19.68 10.69 27.39
CA THR A 137 20.34 9.75 28.32
C THR A 137 19.38 8.62 28.67
N ASP A 138 19.85 7.38 28.56
CA ASP A 138 19.12 6.22 29.06
C ASP A 138 18.85 6.38 30.57
N ARG A 139 17.57 6.49 30.95
CA ARG A 139 17.15 6.67 32.34
C ARG A 139 17.32 5.42 33.21
N ILE A 140 17.59 4.27 32.60
CA ILE A 140 17.68 2.96 33.32
C ILE A 140 19.08 2.66 33.76
N SER A 141 20.09 3.22 33.13
CA SER A 141 21.47 3.07 33.56
C SER A 141 22.09 4.44 33.86
N ASP A 142 22.69 4.59 35.04
CA ASP A 142 23.50 5.75 35.43
C ASP A 142 24.72 5.98 34.52
N HIS A 143 24.77 5.29 33.38
CA HIS A 143 25.78 5.40 32.37
C HIS A 143 25.25 6.31 31.25
N LYS A 144 25.79 7.52 31.16
CA LYS A 144 25.71 8.42 30.04
C LYS A 144 26.17 7.70 28.76
N LYS A 145 25.33 6.83 28.19
CA LYS A 145 25.46 6.41 26.81
C LYS A 145 24.80 7.50 25.98
N LYS A 146 25.61 8.38 25.38
CA LYS A 146 25.24 9.03 24.16
C LYS A 146 24.75 7.93 23.22
N TYR A 147 23.53 8.01 22.72
CA TYR A 147 23.15 7.27 21.53
C TYR A 147 23.93 7.90 20.38
N ASN A 148 25.20 7.51 20.28
CA ASN A 148 26.08 7.95 19.20
C ASN A 148 25.63 7.28 17.93
N ASP A 149 25.42 8.12 16.89
CA ASP A 149 25.45 7.77 15.48
C ASP A 149 25.08 6.30 15.20
N ASN A 150 23.78 6.01 15.19
CA ASN A 150 23.27 4.69 14.81
C ASN A 150 22.99 4.69 13.30
N ASP A 151 24.05 4.60 12.52
CA ASP A 151 23.94 4.32 11.11
C ASP A 151 23.36 2.92 10.91
N THR A 152 22.21 2.84 10.30
CA THR A 152 21.63 1.59 9.88
C THR A 152 21.47 1.54 8.37
N SER A 153 21.90 0.43 7.79
CA SER A 153 21.65 0.16 6.36
C SER A 153 20.90 -1.15 6.26
N GLN A 154 19.75 -1.11 5.66
CA GLN A 154 18.83 -2.23 5.59
C GLN A 154 18.47 -2.57 4.14
N VAL A 155 18.52 -3.85 3.81
CA VAL A 155 17.93 -4.39 2.59
C VAL A 155 16.71 -5.20 2.97
N MET A 156 15.59 -4.93 2.32
CA MET A 156 14.34 -5.66 2.48
C MET A 156 13.86 -6.19 1.13
N PHE A 157 13.49 -7.46 1.09
CA PHE A 157 12.79 -8.07 -0.02
C PHE A 157 11.39 -8.50 0.45
N ARG A 158 10.37 -8.02 -0.24
CA ARG A 158 8.96 -8.28 0.07
C ARG A 158 8.26 -8.96 -1.08
N LEU A 159 7.45 -9.98 -0.76
CA LEU A 159 6.52 -10.64 -1.66
C LEU A 159 5.10 -10.48 -1.15
N GLU A 160 4.19 -10.02 -2.00
CA GLU A 160 2.76 -9.87 -1.70
C GLU A 160 1.89 -10.59 -2.74
N PRO A 161 1.88 -11.95 -2.75
CA PRO A 161 0.98 -12.69 -3.60
C PRO A 161 -0.48 -12.55 -3.14
N LYS A 162 -1.37 -12.37 -4.11
CA LYS A 162 -2.81 -12.31 -3.93
C LYS A 162 -3.47 -13.35 -4.83
N ALA A 163 -4.02 -14.40 -4.23
CA ALA A 163 -4.75 -15.44 -4.94
C ALA A 163 -6.26 -15.15 -4.95
N TYR A 164 -6.89 -15.30 -6.11
CA TYR A 164 -8.33 -15.18 -6.28
C TYR A 164 -8.98 -16.55 -6.08
N ILE A 165 -10.07 -16.62 -5.31
CA ILE A 165 -10.77 -17.87 -4.97
C ILE A 165 -11.99 -18.01 -5.87
N GLY A 166 -11.79 -18.55 -7.06
CA GLY A 166 -12.81 -18.67 -8.09
C GLY A 166 -13.46 -17.32 -8.40
N ASP A 167 -14.71 -17.33 -8.81
CA ASP A 167 -15.50 -16.13 -9.14
C ASP A 167 -16.27 -15.58 -7.93
N THR A 168 -15.88 -15.93 -6.71
CA THR A 168 -16.60 -15.61 -5.47
C THR A 168 -16.38 -14.17 -4.98
N GLY A 169 -15.40 -13.46 -5.53
CA GLY A 169 -14.93 -12.17 -5.01
C GLY A 169 -14.02 -12.30 -3.78
N TRP A 170 -13.75 -13.52 -3.30
CA TRP A 170 -12.83 -13.79 -2.21
C TRP A 170 -11.40 -13.87 -2.70
N THR A 171 -10.49 -13.42 -1.85
CA THR A 171 -9.03 -13.47 -2.10
C THR A 171 -8.30 -14.02 -0.89
N ALA A 172 -7.24 -14.78 -1.12
CA ALA A 172 -6.23 -15.10 -0.12
C ALA A 172 -5.02 -14.20 -0.34
N ASN A 173 -4.55 -13.57 0.72
CA ASN A 173 -3.50 -12.57 0.68
C ASN A 173 -2.38 -12.98 1.62
N LEU A 174 -1.15 -12.91 1.13
CA LEU A 174 0.05 -13.22 1.89
C LEU A 174 1.04 -12.06 1.75
N ARG A 175 1.82 -11.80 2.79
CA ARG A 175 3.02 -10.96 2.72
C ARG A 175 4.16 -11.67 3.42
N VAL A 176 5.27 -11.81 2.72
CA VAL A 176 6.52 -12.34 3.25
C VAL A 176 7.57 -11.25 3.11
N ASP A 177 8.20 -10.91 4.21
CA ASP A 177 9.30 -9.95 4.28
C ASP A 177 10.59 -10.69 4.65
N TYR A 178 11.66 -10.40 3.91
CA TYR A 178 13.03 -10.75 4.26
C TYR A 178 13.81 -9.47 4.48
N GLU A 179 14.46 -9.33 5.61
CA GLU A 179 15.23 -8.14 5.97
C GLU A 179 16.60 -8.50 6.50
N MET A 180 17.60 -7.70 6.14
CA MET A 180 18.97 -7.83 6.60
C MET A 180 19.60 -6.46 6.84
N ASN A 181 20.54 -6.42 7.79
CA ASN A 181 21.41 -5.26 7.97
C ASN A 181 22.60 -5.36 7.01
N ALA A 182 22.66 -4.46 6.02
CA ALA A 182 23.67 -4.49 4.97
C ALA A 182 25.06 -4.03 5.47
N LEU A 183 25.14 -3.17 6.50
CA LEU A 183 26.42 -2.75 7.08
C LEU A 183 27.11 -3.88 7.86
N ALA A 184 26.34 -4.72 8.50
CA ALA A 184 26.85 -5.83 9.28
C ALA A 184 27.09 -7.10 8.43
N ASP A 185 26.63 -7.10 7.14
CA ASP A 185 26.58 -8.31 6.30
C ASP A 185 25.99 -9.52 7.05
N ALA A 186 25.01 -9.25 7.89
CA ALA A 186 24.39 -10.24 8.76
C ALA A 186 23.31 -11.02 8.01
N ASN A 187 23.15 -12.31 8.38
CA ASN A 187 22.05 -13.11 7.85
C ASN A 187 20.70 -12.43 8.14
N GLY A 188 19.89 -12.31 7.11
CA GLY A 188 18.58 -11.72 7.22
C GLY A 188 17.57 -12.64 7.89
N LYS A 189 16.44 -12.06 8.29
CA LYS A 189 15.30 -12.75 8.87
C LYS A 189 14.13 -12.75 7.89
N THR A 190 13.47 -13.89 7.75
CA THR A 190 12.23 -14.02 6.96
C THR A 190 11.03 -14.12 7.87
N VAL A 191 10.02 -13.30 7.62
CA VAL A 191 8.78 -13.23 8.40
C VAL A 191 7.56 -13.32 7.48
N VAL A 192 6.56 -14.10 7.89
CA VAL A 192 5.22 -14.02 7.31
C VAL A 192 4.46 -12.90 8.02
N ALA A 193 4.53 -11.70 7.45
CA ALA A 193 3.96 -10.51 8.04
C ALA A 193 2.43 -10.50 7.98
N ARG A 194 1.81 -11.01 6.88
CA ARG A 194 0.37 -11.06 6.70
C ARG A 194 -0.05 -12.38 6.05
N ALA A 195 -1.17 -12.95 6.52
CA ALA A 195 -1.79 -14.15 5.95
C ALA A 195 -3.28 -14.11 6.25
N TYR A 196 -4.13 -13.70 5.29
CA TYR A 196 -5.54 -13.49 5.53
C TYR A 196 -6.38 -13.71 4.29
N VAL A 197 -7.66 -13.94 4.50
CA VAL A 197 -8.68 -13.94 3.46
C VAL A 197 -9.47 -12.63 3.50
N LYS A 198 -9.90 -12.13 2.33
CA LYS A 198 -10.77 -10.96 2.19
C LYS A 198 -11.83 -11.25 1.16
N GLY A 199 -13.08 -10.89 1.46
CA GLY A 199 -14.18 -11.10 0.52
C GLY A 199 -15.47 -10.37 0.91
N PRO A 200 -16.49 -10.42 0.04
CA PRO A 200 -17.77 -9.77 0.27
C PRO A 200 -18.60 -10.53 1.30
N LEU A 201 -19.30 -9.80 2.18
CA LEU A 201 -20.40 -10.27 3.03
C LEU A 201 -21.75 -9.75 2.56
N GLY A 202 -21.82 -9.07 1.42
CA GLY A 202 -23.01 -8.46 0.84
C GLY A 202 -22.64 -7.32 -0.09
N HIS A 203 -23.61 -6.52 -0.51
CA HIS A 203 -23.39 -5.50 -1.53
C HIS A 203 -22.38 -4.41 -1.15
N ASN A 204 -22.36 -4.01 0.12
CA ASN A 204 -21.54 -2.89 0.59
C ASN A 204 -20.66 -3.28 1.77
N THR A 205 -20.52 -4.57 2.04
CA THR A 205 -19.78 -5.06 3.20
C THR A 205 -18.71 -6.05 2.77
N THR A 206 -17.49 -5.84 3.24
CA THR A 206 -16.39 -6.79 3.08
C THR A 206 -15.87 -7.23 4.44
N ILE A 207 -15.36 -8.45 4.53
CA ILE A 207 -14.67 -8.97 5.70
C ILE A 207 -13.24 -9.37 5.32
N SER A 208 -12.32 -9.10 6.23
CA SER A 208 -10.96 -9.64 6.24
C SER A 208 -10.75 -10.43 7.52
N ALA A 209 -10.13 -11.61 7.45
CA ALA A 209 -9.86 -12.46 8.62
C ALA A 209 -8.56 -13.22 8.47
N GLY A 210 -7.79 -13.32 9.56
CA GLY A 210 -6.46 -13.91 9.62
C GLY A 210 -5.44 -12.96 10.24
N LYS A 211 -4.18 -13.00 9.79
CA LYS A 211 -3.17 -12.00 10.13
C LYS A 211 -3.30 -10.83 9.16
N ILE A 212 -4.16 -9.86 9.52
CA ILE A 212 -4.60 -8.74 8.69
C ILE A 212 -3.73 -7.49 8.88
N PRO A 213 -3.68 -6.57 7.89
CA PRO A 213 -3.08 -5.24 8.12
C PRO A 213 -3.82 -4.50 9.24
N LEU A 214 -3.07 -3.81 10.09
CA LEU A 214 -3.56 -2.91 11.12
C LEU A 214 -2.98 -1.52 10.84
N LEU A 215 -3.80 -0.65 10.26
CA LEU A 215 -3.39 0.67 9.80
C LEU A 215 -4.44 1.71 10.15
N ASP A 216 -4.04 2.79 10.78
CA ASP A 216 -4.83 4.02 10.76
C ASP A 216 -4.65 4.74 9.42
N THR A 217 -5.62 5.54 9.00
CA THR A 217 -5.73 6.03 7.60
C THR A 217 -4.47 6.67 7.06
N TYR A 218 -3.70 7.37 7.90
CA TYR A 218 -2.46 8.04 7.49
C TYR A 218 -1.23 7.54 8.25
N GLY A 219 -1.35 6.48 9.04
CA GLY A 219 -0.24 5.78 9.66
C GLY A 219 0.50 6.54 10.77
N MET A 220 -0.14 7.51 11.43
CA MET A 220 0.47 8.19 12.57
C MET A 220 0.54 7.30 13.80
N LEU A 221 -0.49 6.50 14.03
CA LEU A 221 -0.62 5.65 15.21
C LEU A 221 -0.17 4.22 14.95
N LEU A 222 -0.61 3.66 13.82
CA LEU A 222 -0.52 2.24 13.52
C LEU A 222 -0.22 2.00 12.04
N ASP A 223 0.87 1.29 11.77
CA ASP A 223 1.20 0.68 10.47
C ASP A 223 1.81 -0.71 10.72
N GLU A 224 0.94 -1.64 11.09
CA GLU A 224 1.34 -2.98 11.54
C GLU A 224 0.35 -4.05 11.03
N HIS A 225 0.30 -5.17 11.73
CA HIS A 225 -0.63 -6.25 11.47
C HIS A 225 -1.09 -6.90 12.79
N MET A 226 -2.29 -7.47 12.75
CA MET A 226 -2.87 -8.17 13.89
C MET A 226 -3.51 -9.49 13.46
N SER A 227 -3.61 -10.45 14.36
CA SER A 227 -4.40 -11.66 14.18
C SER A 227 -5.84 -11.39 14.62
N GLY A 228 -6.76 -11.34 13.64
CA GLY A 228 -8.14 -10.96 13.95
C GLY A 228 -9.01 -10.85 12.71
N ALA A 229 -10.03 -9.99 12.81
CA ALA A 229 -10.96 -9.71 11.73
C ALA A 229 -11.26 -8.21 11.64
N GLN A 230 -11.56 -7.78 10.41
CA GLN A 230 -12.04 -6.44 10.09
C GLN A 230 -13.27 -6.55 9.19
N ILE A 231 -14.30 -5.78 9.50
CA ILE A 231 -15.48 -5.61 8.66
C ILE A 231 -15.48 -4.16 8.17
N ASP A 232 -15.54 -3.99 6.85
CA ASP A 232 -15.67 -2.69 6.20
C ASP A 232 -17.07 -2.56 5.61
N ILE A 233 -17.78 -1.49 5.95
CA ILE A 233 -19.10 -1.15 5.45
C ILE A 233 -18.98 0.15 4.67
N THR A 234 -19.24 0.11 3.37
CA THR A 234 -19.24 1.29 2.50
C THR A 234 -20.64 1.85 2.34
N SER A 235 -20.77 3.17 2.33
CA SER A 235 -22.04 3.87 2.18
C SER A 235 -21.86 5.19 1.42
N GLY A 236 -22.99 5.88 1.14
CA GLY A 236 -23.02 7.08 0.33
C GLY A 236 -23.25 6.79 -1.15
N SER A 237 -23.75 7.76 -1.91
CA SER A 237 -24.07 7.64 -3.34
C SER A 237 -22.86 7.25 -4.18
N ASN A 238 -21.66 7.71 -3.80
CA ASN A 238 -20.39 7.45 -4.48
C ASN A 238 -19.48 6.51 -3.67
N LYS A 239 -20.04 5.75 -2.69
CA LYS A 239 -19.27 4.90 -1.77
C LYS A 239 -18.13 5.65 -1.06
N ASN A 240 -18.34 6.92 -0.77
CA ASN A 240 -17.34 7.82 -0.21
C ASN A 240 -17.21 7.72 1.31
N PHE A 241 -18.09 6.99 1.98
CA PHE A 241 -17.99 6.67 3.41
C PHE A 241 -17.61 5.21 3.62
N THR A 242 -16.66 4.94 4.49
CA THR A 242 -16.33 3.59 4.95
C THR A 242 -16.28 3.57 6.47
N THR A 243 -17.05 2.67 7.05
CA THR A 243 -16.99 2.34 8.49
C THR A 243 -16.28 1.01 8.62
N SER A 244 -15.19 0.97 9.37
CA SER A 244 -14.42 -0.24 9.66
C SER A 244 -14.53 -0.61 11.13
N LEU A 245 -14.86 -1.86 11.41
CA LEU A 245 -14.86 -2.45 12.76
C LEU A 245 -13.76 -3.51 12.81
N LEU A 246 -12.86 -3.40 13.77
CA LEU A 246 -11.70 -4.25 13.93
C LEU A 246 -11.73 -4.92 15.30
N ALA A 247 -11.37 -6.19 15.34
CA ALA A 247 -11.19 -6.95 16.58
C ALA A 247 -10.11 -8.01 16.38
N GLY A 248 -9.17 -8.12 17.32
CA GLY A 248 -8.10 -9.10 17.24
C GLY A 248 -7.07 -8.98 18.34
N ARG A 249 -5.95 -9.63 18.11
CA ARG A 249 -4.77 -9.59 18.97
C ARG A 249 -3.59 -8.99 18.22
N TYR A 250 -2.96 -8.04 18.85
CA TYR A 250 -1.75 -7.38 18.38
C TYR A 250 -0.56 -7.81 19.22
N ASN A 251 0.51 -8.25 18.58
CA ASN A 251 1.77 -8.60 19.22
C ASN A 251 2.87 -7.64 18.70
N PRO A 252 3.32 -6.69 19.51
CA PRO A 252 4.36 -5.75 19.10
C PRO A 252 5.74 -6.40 18.92
N GLY A 253 6.01 -7.51 19.60
CA GLY A 253 7.28 -8.24 19.59
C GLY A 253 7.30 -9.44 18.62
N HIS A 254 6.32 -9.58 17.71
CA HIS A 254 6.18 -10.78 16.87
C HIS A 254 7.39 -11.10 15.99
N ASP A 255 8.23 -10.12 15.70
CA ASP A 255 9.44 -10.31 14.89
C ASP A 255 10.66 -10.76 15.72
N ASN A 256 10.55 -10.71 17.02
CA ASN A 256 11.64 -11.09 17.93
C ASN A 256 11.09 -11.79 19.18
N PRO A 257 10.82 -13.11 19.13
CA PRO A 257 10.40 -13.83 20.34
C PRO A 257 11.50 -13.74 21.39
N GLU A 258 11.24 -13.00 22.46
CA GLU A 258 12.18 -12.86 23.56
C GLU A 258 12.40 -14.20 24.26
N LYS A 259 13.66 -14.46 24.55
CA LYS A 259 14.06 -15.48 25.51
C LYS A 259 14.38 -14.81 26.84
N ILE A 260 13.47 -14.87 27.79
CA ILE A 260 13.80 -14.56 29.19
C ILE A 260 14.21 -15.85 29.87
N ASP A 261 15.41 -15.91 30.42
CA ASP A 261 15.99 -17.09 31.06
C ASP A 261 15.99 -18.39 30.23
N GLY A 262 16.07 -18.23 28.89
CA GLY A 262 16.07 -19.37 27.96
C GLY A 262 14.69 -19.90 27.59
N GLN A 263 13.61 -19.34 28.13
CA GLN A 263 12.25 -19.64 27.74
C GLN A 263 11.75 -18.62 26.69
N ILE A 264 11.16 -19.11 25.61
CA ILE A 264 10.48 -18.28 24.61
C ILE A 264 9.21 -17.76 25.28
N ILE A 265 9.09 -16.44 25.46
CA ILE A 265 7.85 -15.81 25.91
C ILE A 265 7.00 -15.50 24.68
N ASP A 266 6.21 -16.48 24.27
CA ASP A 266 5.33 -16.39 23.08
C ASP A 266 4.06 -15.57 23.30
N ASN A 267 3.84 -14.94 24.47
CA ASN A 267 2.51 -14.48 24.88
C ASN A 267 2.40 -12.98 25.17
N ILE A 268 3.28 -12.15 24.60
CA ILE A 268 3.13 -10.69 24.70
C ILE A 268 2.11 -10.22 23.66
N THR A 269 0.83 -10.45 23.89
CA THR A 269 -0.24 -10.02 22.99
C THR A 269 -1.23 -9.14 23.71
N SER A 270 -1.56 -8.00 23.10
CA SER A 270 -2.66 -7.13 23.51
C SER A 270 -3.92 -7.46 22.74
N ASP A 271 -5.07 -7.41 23.40
CA ASP A 271 -6.36 -7.41 22.71
C ASP A 271 -6.60 -6.02 22.10
N PHE A 272 -6.96 -5.98 20.83
CA PHE A 272 -7.18 -4.75 20.08
C PHE A 272 -8.59 -4.70 19.49
N TYR A 273 -9.28 -3.59 19.73
CA TYR A 273 -10.60 -3.30 19.18
C TYR A 273 -10.64 -1.88 18.65
N ALA A 274 -11.20 -1.67 17.46
CA ALA A 274 -11.36 -0.33 16.93
C ALA A 274 -12.60 -0.15 16.07
N ALA A 275 -13.12 1.07 16.08
CA ALA A 275 -14.06 1.57 15.10
C ALA A 275 -13.44 2.77 14.37
N GLN A 276 -13.45 2.73 13.04
CA GLN A 276 -12.86 3.75 12.20
C GLN A 276 -13.88 4.23 11.16
N PHE A 277 -13.98 5.54 10.98
CA PHE A 277 -14.86 6.19 10.02
C PHE A 277 -14.03 6.97 9.03
N ASN A 278 -14.15 6.64 7.77
CA ASN A 278 -13.43 7.29 6.69
C ASN A 278 -14.41 7.97 5.75
N TYR A 279 -14.11 9.20 5.38
CA TYR A 279 -14.74 9.91 4.30
C TYR A 279 -13.68 10.27 3.25
N LYS A 280 -13.97 10.04 1.98
CA LYS A 280 -13.04 10.36 0.89
C LYS A 280 -13.77 11.12 -0.22
N SER A 281 -13.19 12.23 -0.64
CA SER A 281 -13.63 13.00 -1.80
C SER A 281 -12.44 13.52 -2.60
N GLU A 282 -12.68 14.20 -3.72
CA GLU A 282 -11.61 14.79 -4.53
C GLU A 282 -10.79 15.82 -3.77
N LYS A 283 -11.44 16.67 -2.98
CA LYS A 283 -10.79 17.80 -2.29
C LYS A 283 -10.47 17.53 -0.83
N PHE A 284 -11.23 16.66 -0.18
CA PHE A 284 -11.11 16.49 1.26
C PHE A 284 -11.31 15.03 1.66
N ASP A 285 -10.34 14.49 2.37
CA ASP A 285 -10.46 13.22 3.06
C ASP A 285 -10.51 13.49 4.56
N ALA A 286 -11.32 12.74 5.28
CA ALA A 286 -11.40 12.77 6.74
C ALA A 286 -11.43 11.39 7.34
N ASN A 287 -10.85 11.25 8.51
CA ASN A 287 -10.90 10.04 9.31
C ASN A 287 -11.15 10.37 10.78
N ALA A 288 -11.88 9.49 11.44
CA ALA A 288 -12.00 9.44 12.90
C ALA A 288 -11.89 7.99 13.34
N MET A 289 -11.13 7.71 14.38
CA MET A 289 -10.96 6.37 14.95
C MET A 289 -11.08 6.42 16.47
N TYR A 290 -11.71 5.41 17.02
CA TYR A 290 -11.62 5.04 18.42
C TYR A 290 -11.05 3.64 18.54
N ALA A 291 -9.96 3.50 19.29
CA ALA A 291 -9.30 2.21 19.50
C ALA A 291 -9.11 1.94 21.00
N VAL A 292 -9.29 0.69 21.36
CA VAL A 292 -9.05 0.18 22.71
C VAL A 292 -8.03 -0.94 22.61
N MET A 293 -6.98 -0.86 23.40
CA MET A 293 -5.99 -1.91 23.58
C MET A 293 -5.94 -2.29 25.05
N THR A 294 -5.98 -3.60 25.35
CA THR A 294 -5.97 -4.13 26.72
C THR A 294 -4.91 -5.22 26.86
N ASN A 295 -4.59 -5.59 28.10
CA ASN A 295 -3.53 -6.55 28.41
C ASN A 295 -2.13 -6.08 27.99
N ILE A 296 -1.85 -4.79 28.11
CA ILE A 296 -0.60 -4.17 27.66
C ILE A 296 0.57 -4.49 28.59
N GLU A 297 0.32 -4.70 29.88
CA GLU A 297 1.36 -5.04 30.87
C GLU A 297 2.19 -6.27 30.46
N ASN A 298 1.58 -7.19 29.72
CA ASN A 298 2.27 -8.36 29.20
C ASN A 298 3.09 -8.07 27.93
N THR A 299 2.99 -6.86 27.38
CA THR A 299 3.67 -6.46 26.12
C THR A 299 4.94 -5.64 26.38
N GLN A 300 5.28 -5.40 27.62
CA GLN A 300 6.50 -4.66 27.98
C GLN A 300 7.72 -5.54 27.70
N SER A 301 8.45 -5.20 26.64
CA SER A 301 9.73 -5.83 26.37
C SER A 301 10.78 -5.31 27.34
N SER A 302 11.42 -6.23 28.06
CA SER A 302 12.57 -5.91 28.93
C SER A 302 13.88 -5.80 28.14
N ASP A 303 13.86 -5.89 26.80
CA ASP A 303 15.08 -5.89 26.00
C ASP A 303 15.60 -4.47 25.74
N THR A 304 16.36 -3.99 26.74
CA THR A 304 17.16 -2.76 26.65
C THR A 304 18.40 -2.90 25.76
N LYS A 305 18.59 -4.04 25.06
CA LYS A 305 19.88 -4.36 24.45
C LYS A 305 20.00 -4.14 22.96
N ASN A 306 18.91 -3.86 22.26
CA ASN A 306 19.00 -3.65 20.82
C ASN A 306 18.29 -2.37 20.35
N PRO A 307 18.97 -1.20 20.40
CA PRO A 307 18.43 0.05 19.88
C PRO A 307 18.25 0.03 18.36
N ASN A 308 18.66 -1.05 17.68
CA ASN A 308 18.58 -1.22 16.23
C ASN A 308 17.37 -2.01 15.75
N ASP A 309 16.51 -2.52 16.64
CA ASP A 309 15.24 -3.12 16.24
C ASP A 309 14.26 -2.02 15.81
N SER A 310 14.44 -1.59 14.58
CA SER A 310 13.60 -0.58 13.90
C SER A 310 12.15 -1.04 13.65
N PHE A 311 11.74 -2.16 14.20
CA PHE A 311 10.42 -2.75 14.12
C PHE A 311 9.67 -2.85 15.46
N GLY A 312 10.32 -2.53 16.58
CA GLY A 312 9.67 -2.51 17.89
C GLY A 312 8.84 -1.25 18.09
N LEU A 313 7.63 -1.38 18.63
CA LEU A 313 6.82 -0.32 19.23
C LEU A 313 7.62 0.60 20.15
N TRP A 314 8.73 0.13 20.61
CA TRP A 314 9.44 0.64 21.77
C TRP A 314 10.94 0.66 21.49
N GLY A 315 11.34 1.43 20.47
CA GLY A 315 12.76 1.65 20.14
C GLY A 315 13.61 2.24 21.27
N ASN A 316 12.98 2.56 22.40
CA ASN A 316 13.61 2.85 23.68
C ASN A 316 12.85 2.06 24.74
N ALA A 317 13.52 1.54 25.76
CA ALA A 317 12.95 0.84 26.91
C ALA A 317 11.87 1.69 27.61
N TYR A 318 10.70 1.73 26.98
CA TYR A 318 9.56 2.46 27.49
C TYR A 318 8.61 1.49 28.19
N THR A 319 8.32 1.76 29.43
CA THR A 319 7.32 1.05 30.20
C THR A 319 6.05 1.91 30.24
N TYR A 320 5.01 1.45 29.57
CA TYR A 320 3.67 1.95 29.79
C TYR A 320 3.14 1.33 31.08
N ASP A 321 2.74 2.14 32.04
CA ASP A 321 2.41 1.71 33.42
C ASP A 321 0.94 1.29 33.59
N LYS A 322 0.17 1.26 32.49
CA LYS A 322 -1.25 0.88 32.48
C LYS A 322 -1.45 -0.35 31.61
N ASP A 323 -2.43 -1.16 31.97
CA ASP A 323 -2.83 -2.36 31.20
C ASP A 323 -3.79 -2.06 30.04
N LYS A 324 -4.14 -0.78 29.83
CA LYS A 324 -5.14 -0.35 28.86
C LYS A 324 -4.78 0.97 28.20
N MET A 325 -5.06 1.08 26.90
CA MET A 325 -5.07 2.34 26.14
C MET A 325 -6.47 2.57 25.57
N ASN A 326 -6.95 3.81 25.65
CA ASN A 326 -8.15 4.29 24.94
C ASN A 326 -7.73 5.44 24.04
N ILE A 327 -7.63 5.19 22.75
CA ILE A 327 -7.11 6.15 21.78
C ILE A 327 -8.24 6.73 20.93
N TRP A 328 -8.37 8.03 20.94
CA TRP A 328 -9.18 8.79 20.00
C TRP A 328 -8.26 9.47 18.99
N SER A 329 -8.61 9.37 17.72
CA SER A 329 -7.88 10.08 16.68
C SER A 329 -8.79 10.67 15.63
N VAL A 330 -8.35 11.79 15.07
CA VAL A 330 -8.96 12.44 13.92
C VAL A 330 -7.86 12.85 12.95
N SER A 331 -8.13 12.74 11.66
CA SER A 331 -7.22 13.21 10.63
C SER A 331 -7.97 13.75 9.42
N GLY A 332 -7.32 14.60 8.65
CA GLY A 332 -7.89 15.13 7.42
C GLY A 332 -6.82 15.63 6.47
N LEU A 333 -7.05 15.35 5.19
CA LEU A 333 -6.24 15.86 4.08
C LEU A 333 -7.11 16.79 3.23
N TYR A 334 -6.74 18.04 3.13
CA TYR A 334 -7.36 19.00 2.23
C TYR A 334 -6.45 19.28 1.04
N ARG A 335 -6.97 19.14 -0.17
CA ARG A 335 -6.28 19.42 -1.43
C ARG A 335 -6.71 20.79 -1.94
N PHE A 336 -5.81 21.75 -1.89
CA PHE A 336 -6.06 23.12 -2.40
C PHE A 336 -6.25 23.08 -3.92
N ASP A 337 -5.36 22.32 -4.58
CA ASP A 337 -5.35 22.04 -6.01
C ASP A 337 -4.66 20.69 -6.29
N ASN A 338 -4.29 20.44 -7.55
CA ASN A 338 -3.62 19.20 -7.96
C ASN A 338 -2.17 19.08 -7.43
N ASN A 339 -1.59 20.17 -6.91
CA ASN A 339 -0.21 20.20 -6.45
C ASN A 339 -0.09 20.34 -4.94
N TRP A 340 -1.00 21.06 -4.29
CA TRP A 340 -0.89 21.40 -2.88
C TRP A 340 -1.92 20.69 -2.02
N GLY A 341 -1.46 20.11 -0.92
CA GLY A 341 -2.30 19.49 0.10
C GLY A 341 -1.82 19.84 1.50
N LEU A 342 -2.76 19.86 2.44
CA LEU A 342 -2.49 20.00 3.87
C LEU A 342 -3.09 18.80 4.60
N LEU A 343 -2.23 18.00 5.20
CA LEU A 343 -2.60 16.89 6.08
C LEU A 343 -2.47 17.33 7.52
N GLY A 344 -3.53 17.14 8.31
CA GLY A 344 -3.54 17.31 9.75
C GLY A 344 -3.96 16.02 10.44
N GLN A 345 -3.30 15.67 11.55
CA GLN A 345 -3.65 14.53 12.39
C GLN A 345 -3.54 14.90 13.87
N TYR A 346 -4.43 14.37 14.68
CA TYR A 346 -4.41 14.48 16.14
C TYR A 346 -4.89 13.19 16.76
N ALA A 347 -4.23 12.76 17.82
CA ALA A 347 -4.65 11.62 18.62
C ALA A 347 -4.36 11.84 20.11
N VAL A 348 -5.13 11.16 20.94
CA VAL A 348 -4.97 11.20 22.40
C VAL A 348 -5.30 9.84 23.01
N ASN A 349 -4.43 9.37 23.91
CA ASN A 349 -4.71 8.25 24.82
C ASN A 349 -5.27 8.80 26.14
N THR A 350 -6.54 8.51 26.42
CA THR A 350 -7.23 9.05 27.59
C THR A 350 -6.90 8.32 28.90
N GLU A 351 -6.21 7.18 28.83
CA GLU A 351 -5.76 6.41 30.01
C GLU A 351 -4.41 6.91 30.56
N SER A 352 -3.61 7.60 29.75
CA SER A 352 -2.32 8.12 30.19
C SER A 352 -2.49 9.38 31.02
N ASP A 353 -1.73 9.46 32.12
CA ASP A 353 -1.71 10.60 33.04
C ASP A 353 -0.70 11.68 32.61
N ASN A 354 0.26 11.34 31.74
CA ASN A 354 1.28 12.27 31.29
C ASN A 354 0.75 13.16 30.15
N SER A 355 0.76 14.48 30.35
CA SER A 355 0.14 15.43 29.43
C SER A 355 0.78 15.45 28.05
N ASP A 356 2.10 15.29 27.95
CA ASP A 356 2.85 15.45 26.72
C ASP A 356 2.96 14.11 25.96
N ASP A 357 3.05 13.00 26.68
CA ASP A 357 3.20 11.66 26.13
C ASP A 357 1.90 11.08 25.60
N LYS A 358 0.75 11.48 26.16
CA LYS A 358 -0.56 10.98 25.76
C LYS A 358 -1.10 11.54 24.45
N GLN A 359 -0.43 12.52 23.85
CA GLN A 359 -0.89 13.19 22.65
C GLN A 359 0.06 12.95 21.49
N ALA A 360 -0.49 12.78 20.30
CA ALA A 360 0.26 12.86 19.06
C ALA A 360 -0.48 13.77 18.08
N TYR A 361 0.26 14.65 17.43
CA TYR A 361 -0.30 15.50 16.40
C TYR A 361 0.74 15.88 15.36
N MET A 362 0.27 16.15 14.15
CA MET A 362 1.09 16.63 13.07
C MET A 362 0.31 17.51 12.11
N ALA A 363 1.06 18.39 11.46
CA ALA A 363 0.62 19.12 10.27
C ALA A 363 1.68 19.00 9.20
N GLU A 364 1.27 18.64 7.97
CA GLU A 364 2.17 18.42 6.84
C GLU A 364 1.63 19.13 5.60
N LEU A 365 2.39 20.11 5.10
CA LEU A 365 2.13 20.77 3.83
C LEU A 365 2.86 19.98 2.74
N GLN A 366 2.09 19.46 1.79
CA GLN A 366 2.55 18.63 0.69
C GLN A 366 2.55 19.43 -0.61
N TYR A 367 3.57 19.25 -1.43
CA TYR A 367 3.66 19.78 -2.78
C TYR A 367 3.93 18.67 -3.77
N LYS A 368 3.00 18.50 -4.72
CA LYS A 368 2.97 17.39 -5.69
C LYS A 368 2.97 16.02 -5.02
N ASN A 369 3.13 15.00 -5.82
CA ASN A 369 3.29 13.62 -5.36
C ASN A 369 4.08 12.83 -6.40
N ALA A 370 5.04 12.04 -5.94
CA ALA A 370 5.76 11.11 -6.79
C ALA A 370 4.85 9.93 -7.15
N ASN A 371 4.65 9.67 -8.44
CA ASN A 371 3.87 8.56 -8.96
C ASN A 371 4.80 7.53 -9.59
N ILE A 372 4.90 6.33 -9.02
CA ILE A 372 5.82 5.27 -9.48
C ILE A 372 5.61 4.84 -10.93
N ALA A 373 4.42 5.08 -11.51
CA ALA A 373 4.13 4.82 -12.92
C ALA A 373 4.54 5.97 -13.86
N ASP A 374 4.98 7.12 -13.32
CA ASP A 374 5.31 8.33 -14.08
C ASP A 374 6.76 8.75 -13.83
N PRO A 375 7.71 8.28 -14.66
CA PRO A 375 9.11 8.69 -14.57
C PRO A 375 9.30 10.20 -14.68
N GLY A 376 10.10 10.77 -13.77
CA GLY A 376 10.28 12.22 -13.66
C GLY A 376 9.34 12.88 -12.67
N SER A 377 8.29 12.21 -12.21
CA SER A 377 7.41 12.74 -11.17
C SER A 377 8.13 12.85 -9.83
N TRP A 378 7.74 13.86 -9.05
CA TRP A 378 8.33 14.12 -7.74
C TRP A 378 7.33 14.79 -6.81
N GLY A 379 7.61 14.73 -5.52
CA GLY A 379 6.88 15.43 -4.49
C GLY A 379 7.77 15.82 -3.34
N ALA A 380 7.33 16.78 -2.53
CA ALA A 380 8.04 17.22 -1.35
C ALA A 380 7.05 17.61 -0.26
N TYR A 381 7.52 17.64 0.99
CA TYR A 381 6.72 18.10 2.11
C TYR A 381 7.57 18.83 3.15
N VAL A 382 6.90 19.65 3.96
CA VAL A 382 7.37 20.15 5.23
C VAL A 382 6.32 19.82 6.29
N ALA A 383 6.75 19.36 7.45
CA ALA A 383 5.86 18.94 8.52
C ALA A 383 6.37 19.39 9.89
N TYR A 384 5.44 19.59 10.81
CA TYR A 384 5.72 19.56 12.24
C TYR A 384 5.09 18.30 12.83
N ARG A 385 5.83 17.59 13.67
CA ARG A 385 5.42 16.34 14.32
C ARG A 385 5.62 16.42 15.81
N HIS A 386 4.66 15.92 16.57
CA HIS A 386 4.76 15.64 17.99
C HIS A 386 4.18 14.26 18.24
N PHE A 387 5.01 13.30 18.54
CA PHE A 387 4.65 11.88 18.67
C PHE A 387 4.89 11.42 20.10
N GLY A 388 3.88 11.60 20.96
CA GLY A 388 3.94 11.12 22.33
C GLY A 388 3.96 9.61 22.40
N LYS A 389 4.79 9.06 23.28
CA LYS A 389 5.06 7.62 23.40
C LYS A 389 3.86 6.79 23.86
N ASP A 390 2.92 7.40 24.62
CA ASP A 390 1.75 6.71 25.19
C ASP A 390 0.60 6.58 24.19
N VAL A 391 0.74 7.11 22.96
CA VAL A 391 -0.31 7.12 21.95
C VAL A 391 0.17 6.64 20.58
N THR A 392 1.44 6.89 20.23
CA THR A 392 2.01 6.48 18.96
C THR A 392 2.57 5.07 19.10
N ILE A 393 1.87 4.07 18.55
CA ILE A 393 2.20 2.67 18.73
C ILE A 393 3.26 2.22 17.71
N ALA A 394 2.97 2.36 16.42
CA ALA A 394 3.88 1.96 15.33
C ALA A 394 3.61 2.83 14.10
N THR A 395 4.33 3.93 13.99
CA THR A 395 4.08 4.91 12.92
C THR A 395 4.69 4.50 11.58
N THR A 396 4.02 4.86 10.48
CA THR A 396 4.60 4.78 9.12
C THR A 396 5.66 5.86 8.86
N TYR A 397 5.70 6.92 9.67
CA TYR A 397 6.63 8.03 9.52
C TYR A 397 8.01 7.61 10.04
N LYS A 398 8.94 7.37 9.12
CA LYS A 398 10.30 6.86 9.44
C LYS A 398 11.32 7.99 9.63
N ASP A 399 10.91 9.23 9.46
CA ASP A 399 11.70 10.44 9.71
C ASP A 399 11.69 10.89 11.19
N VAL A 400 10.83 10.32 12.03
CA VAL A 400 10.71 10.64 13.44
C VAL A 400 10.53 9.37 14.27
N PHE A 401 11.02 9.34 15.50
CA PHE A 401 10.71 8.28 16.46
C PHE A 401 9.54 8.66 17.38
N ASN A 402 8.98 7.67 18.07
CA ASN A 402 8.12 7.92 19.21
C ASN A 402 8.89 8.72 20.27
N ASN A 403 8.16 9.51 21.05
CA ASN A 403 8.73 10.40 22.06
C ASN A 403 9.54 11.56 21.49
N GLN A 404 9.29 11.97 20.25
CA GLN A 404 9.97 13.10 19.62
C GLN A 404 9.00 14.16 19.08
N LYS A 405 9.47 15.41 19.08
CA LYS A 405 8.74 16.57 18.52
C LYS A 405 9.72 17.44 17.72
N GLY A 406 9.30 17.93 16.57
CA GLY A 406 10.16 18.76 15.72
C GLY A 406 9.65 18.93 14.31
N PHE A 407 10.50 19.47 13.46
CA PHE A 407 10.23 19.68 12.05
C PHE A 407 10.82 18.57 11.19
N ALA A 408 10.08 18.21 10.15
CA ALA A 408 10.52 17.25 9.14
C ALA A 408 10.37 17.86 7.75
N ILE A 409 11.32 17.57 6.89
CA ILE A 409 11.25 17.85 5.46
C ILE A 409 11.54 16.58 4.69
N GLY A 410 10.93 16.42 3.54
CA GLY A 410 11.22 15.28 2.68
C GLY A 410 10.88 15.54 1.24
N ALA A 411 11.52 14.75 0.38
CA ALA A 411 11.25 14.72 -1.04
C ALA A 411 11.32 13.29 -1.57
N SER A 412 10.52 13.02 -2.60
CA SER A 412 10.52 11.76 -3.32
C SER A 412 10.57 12.03 -4.82
N TYR A 413 11.25 11.15 -5.57
CA TYR A 413 11.45 11.26 -7.01
C TYR A 413 11.38 9.88 -7.66
N VAL A 414 10.82 9.80 -8.86
CA VAL A 414 10.72 8.58 -9.67
C VAL A 414 11.68 8.69 -10.86
N PRO A 415 12.93 8.21 -10.76
CA PRO A 415 13.89 8.31 -11.85
C PRO A 415 13.54 7.42 -13.05
N VAL A 416 12.99 6.24 -12.79
CA VAL A 416 12.48 5.30 -13.78
C VAL A 416 11.20 4.66 -13.22
N GLU A 417 10.37 4.12 -14.09
CA GLU A 417 9.13 3.47 -13.70
C GLU A 417 9.38 2.39 -12.62
N ASN A 418 8.53 2.37 -11.60
CA ASN A 418 8.57 1.45 -10.46
C ASN A 418 9.82 1.60 -9.55
N LEU A 419 10.58 2.68 -9.66
CA LEU A 419 11.64 3.04 -8.72
C LEU A 419 11.29 4.36 -8.04
N LEU A 420 11.20 4.34 -6.71
CA LEU A 420 10.99 5.52 -5.87
C LEU A 420 12.24 5.79 -5.03
N ALA A 421 12.84 6.94 -5.23
CA ALA A 421 13.90 7.46 -4.36
C ALA A 421 13.31 8.49 -3.40
N SER A 422 13.62 8.38 -2.11
CA SER A 422 13.12 9.30 -1.07
C SER A 422 14.24 9.74 -0.15
N VAL A 423 14.24 11.01 0.20
CA VAL A 423 15.12 11.58 1.22
C VAL A 423 14.28 12.36 2.23
N LYS A 424 14.59 12.20 3.51
CA LYS A 424 13.90 12.88 4.60
C LYS A 424 14.91 13.35 5.65
N TYR A 425 14.61 14.45 6.30
CA TYR A 425 15.37 14.97 7.42
C TYR A 425 14.42 15.45 8.50
N PHE A 426 14.72 15.10 9.73
CA PHE A 426 14.02 15.55 10.94
C PHE A 426 15.00 16.28 11.84
N ASP A 427 14.55 17.37 12.42
CA ASP A 427 15.27 18.17 13.40
C ASP A 427 14.30 18.54 14.53
N GLY A 428 14.63 18.15 15.74
CA GLY A 428 13.72 18.31 16.86
C GLY A 428 14.33 17.91 18.20
N LYS A 429 13.47 17.42 19.08
CA LYS A 429 13.82 17.08 20.44
C LYS A 429 13.08 15.84 20.93
N ASP A 430 13.68 15.14 21.87
CA ASP A 430 12.99 14.18 22.72
C ASP A 430 11.99 14.92 23.63
N ILE A 431 10.78 14.38 23.78
CA ILE A 431 9.70 15.05 24.52
C ILE A 431 10.00 15.06 26.03
N ASP A 432 10.48 13.94 26.56
CA ASP A 432 10.72 13.78 28.00
C ASP A 432 11.95 14.52 28.50
N SER A 433 13.04 14.42 27.76
CA SER A 433 14.35 14.91 28.18
C SER A 433 14.64 16.33 27.67
N ASP A 434 13.87 16.82 26.69
CA ASP A 434 14.10 18.07 25.95
C ASP A 434 15.50 18.15 25.29
N THR A 435 16.13 16.99 25.09
CA THR A 435 17.44 16.88 24.42
C THR A 435 17.27 16.87 22.90
N ASP A 436 18.30 17.36 22.20
CA ASP A 436 18.26 17.45 20.75
C ASP A 436 18.23 16.05 20.10
N ALA A 437 17.47 15.93 19.02
CA ALA A 437 17.31 14.70 18.24
C ALA A 437 17.19 15.05 16.76
N ASP A 438 17.98 14.39 15.93
CA ASP A 438 17.93 14.54 14.49
C ASP A 438 17.99 13.20 13.78
N ARG A 439 17.48 13.17 12.54
CA ARG A 439 17.48 11.98 11.71
C ARG A 439 17.58 12.32 10.26
N PHE A 440 18.51 11.68 9.57
CA PHE A 440 18.57 11.59 8.12
C PHE A 440 18.09 10.23 7.64
N TYR A 441 17.28 10.20 6.59
CA TYR A 441 16.69 9.00 6.03
C TYR A 441 16.79 9.02 4.51
N LEU A 442 17.35 7.97 3.92
CA LEU A 442 17.40 7.72 2.49
C LEU A 442 16.76 6.37 2.20
N ASN A 443 15.93 6.31 1.16
CA ASN A 443 15.25 5.09 0.77
C ASN A 443 15.17 4.95 -0.76
N LEU A 444 15.40 3.73 -1.26
CA LEU A 444 15.21 3.35 -2.65
C LEU A 444 14.29 2.14 -2.68
N ASP A 445 13.09 2.30 -3.23
CA ASP A 445 12.09 1.25 -3.37
C ASP A 445 11.93 0.85 -4.83
N PHE A 446 12.17 -0.42 -5.15
CA PHE A 446 11.94 -1.03 -6.45
C PHE A 446 10.69 -1.90 -6.37
N PHE A 447 9.63 -1.51 -7.08
CA PHE A 447 8.36 -2.24 -7.11
C PHE A 447 8.28 -3.15 -8.34
N TYR A 448 7.61 -4.33 -8.21
CA TYR A 448 7.42 -5.28 -9.32
C TYR A 448 6.09 -6.02 -9.22
#